data_e1e9b3edde6279bb0edec05b52c93735
#
_entry.id   e1e9b3edde6279bb0edec05b52c93735
#
_cell.length_a   1.000
_cell.length_b   1.000
_cell.length_c   1.000
_cell.angle_alpha   90.00
_cell.angle_beta   90.00
_cell.angle_gamma   90.00
#
_symmetry.space_group_name_H-M   'P 1'
#
loop_
_entity.id
_entity.type
_entity.pdbx_description
1 polymer ?
#
loop_
_entity_poly.entity_id
_entity_poly.type
_entity_poly.pdbx_seq_one_letter_code
_entity_poly.pdbx_strand_id
1 'polypeptide(L)'
;MWGFRLPRFSAVLLLLRPQLAPGGAASGPQVGAMNLGDARGTPPTDRRRLQRSTVRGADPQRCNELLLLPAGEGTERRGLPGERAAEEPPQHHVLYFPGDVQNYHEIMTHHPENYQWENWSLENVATILAHRFPNSYIWVIKCSRMHLHKFSCYDNFVKSNMFGAPEHNPDFGAFKHLYMLLVNAFNLSQNGVLSNRSVWNKESKTSTYKSNSSTTSNGCQGEKERTCEKLDESAMSFDPPSLNGASFTLIGFSKGCVVLNQLLFELKEAKKDKNIDAFIKSIRTMYWLDGGHSGGSNTWVTYPEVLKEFAQTGITVHTHVTPYQVHDPMRSWIGKEHKKFVQILGDLGMQVTSQIHFVKETPSIENHFRVHEVF
;
A
#
# COMPACT_ATOMS: atom_id res chain seq x y z
N MET A 1 -25.53 -38.20 8.00
CA MET A 1 -26.07 -36.92 7.49
C MET A 1 -25.43 -35.79 8.29
N TRP A 2 -24.36 -35.20 7.76
CA TRP A 2 -23.67 -34.05 8.36
C TRP A 2 -24.02 -32.81 7.54
N GLY A 3 -24.84 -31.94 8.12
CA GLY A 3 -25.27 -30.70 7.48
C GLY A 3 -24.15 -29.65 7.54
N PHE A 4 -23.50 -29.40 6.43
CA PHE A 4 -22.63 -28.23 6.26
C PHE A 4 -23.48 -26.95 6.26
N ARG A 5 -23.46 -26.19 7.35
CA ARG A 5 -23.92 -24.80 7.35
C ARG A 5 -22.87 -23.94 6.66
N LEU A 6 -23.17 -23.47 5.46
CA LEU A 6 -22.43 -22.41 4.80
C LEU A 6 -22.48 -21.13 5.64
N PRO A 7 -21.35 -20.44 5.86
CA PRO A 7 -21.37 -19.15 6.56
C PRO A 7 -22.08 -18.12 5.70
N ARG A 8 -22.91 -17.30 6.35
CA ARG A 8 -23.69 -16.22 5.72
C ARG A 8 -22.75 -15.15 5.14
N PHE A 9 -22.56 -15.16 3.83
CA PHE A 9 -21.76 -14.20 3.06
C PHE A 9 -22.38 -12.82 2.85
N SER A 10 -23.43 -12.44 3.62
CA SER A 10 -24.19 -11.20 3.37
C SER A 10 -23.53 -9.88 3.85
N ALA A 11 -22.47 -9.92 4.66
CA ALA A 11 -21.94 -8.70 5.29
C ALA A 11 -20.95 -7.89 4.41
N VAL A 12 -20.34 -8.50 3.39
CA VAL A 12 -19.29 -7.85 2.58
C VAL A 12 -19.87 -6.88 1.54
N LEU A 13 -21.09 -7.10 1.07
CA LEU A 13 -21.74 -6.22 0.06
C LEU A 13 -22.30 -4.92 0.64
N LEU A 14 -22.48 -4.82 1.97
CA LEU A 14 -23.08 -3.66 2.64
C LEU A 14 -22.07 -2.50 2.85
N LEU A 15 -20.79 -2.73 2.69
CA LEU A 15 -19.75 -1.74 2.97
C LEU A 15 -19.61 -0.62 1.93
N LEU A 16 -20.29 -0.72 0.77
CA LEU A 16 -20.19 0.26 -0.31
C LEU A 16 -21.56 0.74 -0.84
N ARG A 17 -22.63 0.64 -0.06
CA ARG A 17 -23.88 1.32 -0.42
C ARG A 17 -23.76 2.80 -0.08
N PRO A 18 -23.99 3.73 -1.03
CA PRO A 18 -24.20 5.13 -0.69
C PRO A 18 -25.44 5.23 0.19
N GLN A 19 -25.34 5.87 1.34
CA GLN A 19 -26.52 6.25 2.13
C GLN A 19 -27.26 7.32 1.32
N LEU A 20 -28.34 6.93 0.66
CA LEU A 20 -29.35 7.86 0.16
C LEU A 20 -30.00 8.52 1.38
N ALA A 21 -29.77 9.80 1.56
CA ALA A 21 -30.45 10.63 2.54
C ALA A 21 -31.96 10.68 2.21
N PRO A 22 -32.86 10.54 3.20
CA PRO A 22 -34.26 10.77 2.96
C PRO A 22 -34.53 12.26 2.74
N GLY A 23 -35.14 12.60 1.62
CA GLY A 23 -35.58 13.96 1.31
C GLY A 23 -36.58 14.47 2.32
N GLY A 24 -36.25 15.56 3.00
CA GLY A 24 -37.14 16.35 3.87
C GLY A 24 -36.90 17.82 3.58
N ALA A 25 -37.83 18.43 2.87
CA ALA A 25 -37.89 19.87 2.68
C ALA A 25 -38.25 20.57 4.00
N ALA A 26 -37.37 21.47 4.49
CA ALA A 26 -37.78 22.50 5.43
C ALA A 26 -36.91 23.75 5.18
N SER A 27 -37.58 24.81 4.76
CA SER A 27 -37.07 26.16 4.61
C SER A 27 -36.80 26.81 5.97
N GLY A 28 -35.57 27.34 6.18
CA GLY A 28 -35.21 28.17 7.33
C GLY A 28 -33.97 29.02 6.99
N PRO A 29 -33.69 30.16 7.64
CA PRO A 29 -33.19 31.36 7.02
C PRO A 29 -31.67 31.34 6.73
N GLN A 30 -31.32 32.05 5.67
CA GLN A 30 -29.95 32.35 5.25
C GLN A 30 -29.18 33.10 6.38
N VAL A 31 -28.13 32.47 6.85
CA VAL A 31 -27.05 33.14 7.59
C VAL A 31 -25.81 33.14 6.68
N GLY A 32 -25.21 34.30 6.59
CA GLY A 32 -24.21 34.72 5.60
C GLY A 32 -23.07 33.73 5.39
N ALA A 33 -22.78 33.49 4.12
CA ALA A 33 -21.62 32.76 3.65
C ALA A 33 -20.35 33.56 4.02
N MET A 34 -19.61 33.11 5.03
CA MET A 34 -18.21 33.43 5.12
C MET A 34 -17.48 32.67 4.02
N ASN A 35 -16.90 33.41 3.10
CA ASN A 35 -15.94 32.92 2.11
C ASN A 35 -14.76 32.23 2.84
N LEU A 36 -14.83 30.94 3.02
CA LEU A 36 -13.66 30.11 3.22
C LEU A 36 -12.98 29.98 1.87
N GLY A 37 -11.86 30.68 1.74
CA GLY A 37 -11.03 30.70 0.56
C GLY A 37 -10.78 29.30 0.00
N ASP A 38 -10.86 29.23 -1.29
CA ASP A 38 -10.65 28.08 -2.15
C ASP A 38 -9.26 27.46 -1.89
N ALA A 39 -9.17 26.52 -0.94
CA ALA A 39 -7.99 25.72 -0.68
C ALA A 39 -7.84 24.56 -1.70
N ARG A 40 -8.31 24.77 -2.93
CA ARG A 40 -8.04 23.92 -4.08
C ARG A 40 -6.86 24.42 -4.86
N GLY A 41 -5.72 24.38 -4.22
CA GLY A 41 -4.43 24.72 -4.80
C GLY A 41 -3.34 23.89 -4.15
N THR A 42 -3.45 22.54 -4.15
CA THR A 42 -2.24 21.74 -4.07
C THR A 42 -1.39 22.12 -5.27
N PRO A 43 -0.13 22.60 -5.08
CA PRO A 43 0.74 22.89 -6.19
C PRO A 43 0.77 21.66 -7.09
N PRO A 44 0.81 21.80 -8.42
CA PRO A 44 0.88 20.68 -9.31
C PRO A 44 2.11 19.87 -8.92
N THR A 45 1.90 18.81 -8.17
CA THR A 45 2.94 17.87 -7.82
C THR A 45 3.50 17.42 -9.13
N ASP A 46 4.80 17.51 -9.26
CA ASP A 46 5.45 17.19 -10.52
C ASP A 46 5.24 15.70 -10.84
N ARG A 47 4.07 15.36 -11.38
CA ARG A 47 3.70 14.00 -11.79
C ARG A 47 4.72 13.41 -12.76
N ARG A 48 5.58 14.25 -13.36
CA ARG A 48 6.68 13.84 -14.22
C ARG A 48 7.79 13.10 -13.46
N ARG A 49 7.86 13.26 -12.14
CA ARG A 49 8.84 12.55 -11.29
C ARG A 49 8.38 11.16 -10.85
N LEU A 50 7.09 10.84 -10.97
CA LEU A 50 6.57 9.52 -10.60
C LEU A 50 7.00 8.45 -11.62
N GLN A 51 7.66 7.42 -11.12
CA GLN A 51 8.20 6.33 -11.93
C GLN A 51 7.42 5.05 -11.62
N ARG A 52 6.82 4.45 -12.62
CA ARG A 52 6.08 3.18 -12.52
C ARG A 52 6.89 2.04 -13.12
N SER A 53 7.03 0.96 -12.38
CA SER A 53 7.75 -0.23 -12.82
C SER A 53 7.09 -1.51 -12.32
N THR A 54 7.28 -2.61 -13.07
CA THR A 54 6.95 -3.95 -12.60
C THR A 54 8.25 -4.62 -12.20
N VAL A 55 8.35 -5.04 -10.95
CA VAL A 55 9.56 -5.55 -10.35
C VAL A 55 9.35 -6.97 -9.85
N ARG A 56 10.32 -7.85 -10.09
CA ARG A 56 10.34 -9.23 -9.57
C ARG A 56 10.78 -9.24 -8.11
N GLY A 57 10.16 -10.10 -7.31
CA GLY A 57 10.59 -10.39 -5.95
C GLY A 57 11.56 -11.56 -5.87
N ALA A 58 11.55 -12.28 -4.74
CA ALA A 58 12.41 -13.45 -4.52
C ALA A 58 12.06 -14.63 -5.43
N ASP A 59 10.78 -14.81 -5.73
CA ASP A 59 10.30 -15.77 -6.71
C ASP A 59 10.10 -15.05 -8.05
N PRO A 60 10.71 -15.51 -9.15
CA PRO A 60 10.56 -14.89 -10.47
C PRO A 60 9.12 -14.77 -10.96
N GLN A 61 8.21 -15.61 -10.47
CA GLN A 61 6.78 -15.58 -10.81
C GLN A 61 6.01 -14.54 -9.97
N ARG A 62 6.58 -14.05 -8.86
CA ARG A 62 5.97 -13.06 -7.98
C ARG A 62 6.49 -11.67 -8.32
N CYS A 63 5.72 -10.92 -9.12
CA CYS A 63 6.03 -9.54 -9.49
C CYS A 63 5.04 -8.57 -8.82
N ASN A 64 5.51 -7.39 -8.43
CA ASN A 64 4.64 -6.29 -8.01
C ASN A 64 4.84 -5.06 -8.89
N GLU A 65 3.77 -4.32 -9.13
CA GLU A 65 3.88 -2.95 -9.65
C GLU A 65 4.30 -2.03 -8.52
N LEU A 66 5.35 -1.25 -8.78
CA LEU A 66 5.86 -0.23 -7.85
C LEU A 66 5.68 1.16 -8.48
N LEU A 67 5.27 2.12 -7.65
CA LEU A 67 5.30 3.53 -7.99
C LEU A 67 6.33 4.21 -7.10
N LEU A 68 7.35 4.81 -7.70
CA LEU A 68 8.39 5.55 -7.00
C LEU A 68 8.20 7.05 -7.22
N LEU A 69 8.15 7.80 -6.13
CA LEU A 69 8.38 9.24 -6.11
C LEU A 69 9.76 9.47 -5.49
N PRO A 70 10.77 9.89 -6.28
CA PRO A 70 12.10 10.18 -5.78
C PRO A 70 12.09 11.29 -4.72
N ALA A 71 13.07 11.27 -3.82
CA ALA A 71 13.30 12.35 -2.89
C ALA A 71 13.45 13.69 -3.63
N GLY A 72 12.98 14.78 -3.04
CA GLY A 72 13.20 16.12 -3.56
C GLY A 72 14.70 16.37 -3.71
N GLU A 73 15.12 17.06 -4.77
CA GLU A 73 16.47 17.56 -4.85
C GLU A 73 16.64 18.51 -3.66
N GLY A 74 17.39 18.05 -2.63
CA GLY A 74 17.90 18.93 -1.60
C GLY A 74 18.62 20.06 -2.33
N THR A 75 18.35 21.31 -1.95
CA THR A 75 19.07 22.47 -2.45
C THR A 75 20.54 22.10 -2.64
N GLU A 76 20.99 22.08 -3.91
CA GLU A 76 22.37 21.82 -4.26
C GLU A 76 23.24 22.62 -3.32
N ARG A 77 23.90 21.96 -2.37
CA ARG A 77 25.02 22.57 -1.70
C ARG A 77 26.07 22.74 -2.80
N ARG A 78 26.16 23.95 -3.35
CA ARG A 78 27.32 24.36 -4.12
C ARG A 78 28.52 24.24 -3.17
N GLY A 79 29.11 23.06 -3.11
CA GLY A 79 30.37 22.84 -2.44
C GLY A 79 31.39 23.79 -3.04
N LEU A 80 32.07 24.53 -2.20
CA LEU A 80 33.23 25.30 -2.61
C LEU A 80 34.28 24.31 -3.15
N PRO A 81 35.03 24.66 -4.23
CA PRO A 81 36.02 23.79 -4.80
C PRO A 81 37.14 23.52 -3.76
N GLY A 82 37.24 22.27 -3.29
CA GLY A 82 38.27 21.84 -2.36
C GLY A 82 37.82 21.09 -1.11
N GLU A 83 36.52 20.99 -0.81
CA GLU A 83 36.04 20.11 0.26
C GLU A 83 36.00 18.66 -0.25
N ARG A 84 36.58 17.75 0.54
CA ARG A 84 36.45 16.30 0.33
C ARG A 84 34.94 15.98 0.25
N ALA A 85 34.55 15.18 -0.75
CA ALA A 85 33.20 14.70 -0.90
C ALA A 85 32.71 14.17 0.46
N ALA A 86 31.82 14.92 1.12
CA ALA A 86 31.17 14.45 2.32
C ALA A 86 30.34 13.21 1.89
N GLU A 87 30.43 12.12 2.66
CA GLU A 87 29.60 10.94 2.43
C GLU A 87 28.15 11.40 2.30
N GLU A 88 27.48 10.94 1.23
CA GLU A 88 26.06 11.26 1.04
C GLU A 88 25.28 10.83 2.29
N PRO A 89 24.38 11.67 2.79
CA PRO A 89 23.59 11.32 3.98
C PRO A 89 22.80 10.04 3.70
N PRO A 90 22.65 9.16 4.70
CA PRO A 90 21.94 7.90 4.53
C PRO A 90 20.54 8.15 4.00
N GLN A 91 20.17 7.43 2.92
CA GLN A 91 18.88 7.57 2.25
C GLN A 91 17.77 7.02 3.14
N HIS A 92 16.65 7.74 3.20
CA HIS A 92 15.44 7.27 3.86
C HIS A 92 14.38 6.87 2.84
N HIS A 93 13.79 5.70 3.04
CA HIS A 93 12.78 5.13 2.16
C HIS A 93 11.49 4.85 2.92
N VAL A 94 10.37 5.30 2.36
CA VAL A 94 9.03 5.03 2.87
C VAL A 94 8.37 4.02 1.93
N LEU A 95 7.97 2.88 2.48
CA LEU A 95 7.31 1.79 1.76
C LEU A 95 5.84 1.79 2.16
N TYR A 96 4.97 2.02 1.20
CA TYR A 96 3.53 2.12 1.43
C TYR A 96 2.77 0.98 0.74
N PHE A 97 1.89 0.33 1.49
CA PHE A 97 1.00 -0.74 1.04
C PHE A 97 -0.45 -0.21 1.03
N PRO A 98 -1.03 0.01 -0.16
CA PRO A 98 -2.38 0.56 -0.32
C PRO A 98 -3.49 -0.32 0.26
N GLY A 99 -4.63 0.31 0.56
CA GLY A 99 -5.86 -0.34 0.96
C GLY A 99 -6.72 -0.83 -0.22
N ASP A 100 -7.94 -1.26 0.11
CA ASP A 100 -8.96 -1.56 -0.88
C ASP A 100 -9.32 -0.31 -1.69
N VAL A 101 -9.81 -0.48 -2.91
CA VAL A 101 -10.20 0.58 -3.86
C VAL A 101 -9.05 1.37 -4.47
N GLN A 102 -7.96 1.60 -3.72
CA GLN A 102 -6.82 2.41 -4.19
C GLN A 102 -6.14 1.80 -5.41
N ASN A 103 -6.06 2.58 -6.48
CA ASN A 103 -5.43 2.22 -7.73
C ASN A 103 -4.81 3.47 -8.38
N TYR A 104 -4.23 3.33 -9.56
CA TYR A 104 -3.79 4.47 -10.34
C TYR A 104 -4.94 5.42 -10.63
N HIS A 105 -4.66 6.72 -10.61
CA HIS A 105 -5.65 7.77 -10.83
C HIS A 105 -6.47 7.52 -12.11
N GLU A 106 -5.82 7.20 -13.22
CA GLU A 106 -6.48 6.90 -14.50
C GLU A 106 -7.49 5.74 -14.41
N ILE A 107 -7.18 4.72 -13.60
CA ILE A 107 -8.07 3.57 -13.41
C ILE A 107 -9.26 3.95 -12.53
N MET A 108 -9.01 4.71 -11.46
CA MET A 108 -10.06 5.12 -10.53
C MET A 108 -11.06 6.08 -11.19
N THR A 109 -10.59 7.06 -11.92
CA THR A 109 -11.46 8.05 -12.61
C THR A 109 -12.39 7.45 -13.64
N HIS A 110 -11.98 6.36 -14.29
CA HIS A 110 -12.81 5.66 -15.28
C HIS A 110 -13.71 4.58 -14.69
N HIS A 111 -13.58 4.27 -13.40
CA HIS A 111 -14.39 3.23 -12.77
C HIS A 111 -15.67 3.82 -12.15
N PRO A 112 -16.87 3.29 -12.47
CA PRO A 112 -18.16 3.90 -12.13
C PRO A 112 -18.43 4.05 -10.61
N GLU A 113 -17.72 3.27 -9.77
CA GLU A 113 -17.86 3.35 -8.32
C GLU A 113 -16.63 3.94 -7.62
N ASN A 114 -15.43 3.83 -8.20
CA ASN A 114 -14.20 4.25 -7.55
C ASN A 114 -13.83 5.71 -7.84
N TYR A 115 -14.45 6.35 -8.86
CA TYR A 115 -14.15 7.74 -9.24
C TYR A 115 -14.32 8.73 -8.06
N GLN A 116 -15.26 8.46 -7.17
CA GLN A 116 -15.51 9.29 -5.99
C GLN A 116 -14.33 9.30 -5.00
N TRP A 117 -13.40 8.34 -5.12
CA TRP A 117 -12.21 8.18 -4.28
C TRP A 117 -10.91 8.51 -5.02
N GLU A 118 -10.98 9.17 -6.18
CA GLU A 118 -9.81 9.49 -7.02
C GLU A 118 -8.73 10.31 -6.30
N ASN A 119 -9.12 11.12 -5.32
CA ASN A 119 -8.21 11.87 -4.47
C ASN A 119 -7.28 10.97 -3.63
N TRP A 120 -7.61 9.70 -3.48
CA TRP A 120 -6.84 8.69 -2.75
C TRP A 120 -6.15 7.70 -3.69
N SER A 121 -5.93 8.11 -4.94
CA SER A 121 -5.14 7.35 -5.92
C SER A 121 -3.72 7.13 -5.45
N LEU A 122 -3.04 6.15 -6.00
CA LEU A 122 -1.66 5.81 -5.64
C LEU A 122 -0.73 7.01 -5.80
N GLU A 123 -0.92 7.81 -6.86
CA GLU A 123 -0.14 9.01 -7.14
C GLU A 123 -0.39 10.11 -6.10
N ASN A 124 -1.65 10.34 -5.75
CA ASN A 124 -2.01 11.38 -4.78
C ASN A 124 -1.51 11.00 -3.38
N VAL A 125 -1.65 9.73 -2.98
CA VAL A 125 -1.12 9.27 -1.69
C VAL A 125 0.41 9.33 -1.66
N ALA A 126 1.11 8.98 -2.75
CA ALA A 126 2.56 9.16 -2.82
C ALA A 126 2.96 10.62 -2.56
N THR A 127 2.18 11.57 -3.08
CA THR A 127 2.37 12.99 -2.84
C THR A 127 2.14 13.39 -1.39
N ILE A 128 1.06 12.92 -0.77
CA ILE A 128 0.77 13.17 0.66
C ILE A 128 1.93 12.65 1.51
N LEU A 129 2.41 11.44 1.22
CA LEU A 129 3.54 10.84 1.92
C LEU A 129 4.84 11.63 1.73
N ALA A 130 5.10 12.15 0.52
CA ALA A 130 6.29 12.98 0.27
C ALA A 130 6.27 14.30 1.07
N HIS A 131 5.10 14.90 1.29
CA HIS A 131 4.97 16.07 2.17
C HIS A 131 5.21 15.69 3.65
N ARG A 132 4.77 14.51 4.05
CA ARG A 132 4.94 14.03 5.43
C ARG A 132 6.37 13.60 5.73
N PHE A 133 7.03 13.01 4.75
CA PHE A 133 8.41 12.52 4.84
C PHE A 133 9.29 13.25 3.81
N PRO A 134 9.59 14.54 4.05
CA PRO A 134 10.42 15.31 3.13
C PRO A 134 11.80 14.65 3.00
N ASN A 135 12.40 14.76 1.82
CA ASN A 135 13.70 14.17 1.47
C ASN A 135 13.76 12.64 1.52
N SER A 136 12.59 11.97 1.46
CA SER A 136 12.51 10.50 1.42
C SER A 136 12.07 10.01 0.05
N TYR A 137 12.53 8.82 -0.32
CA TYR A 137 12.02 8.08 -1.47
C TYR A 137 10.69 7.42 -1.08
N ILE A 138 9.62 7.72 -1.79
CA ILE A 138 8.30 7.13 -1.52
C ILE A 138 8.04 6.00 -2.50
N TRP A 139 7.90 4.79 -1.98
CA TRP A 139 7.59 3.58 -2.74
C TRP A 139 6.18 3.12 -2.43
N VAL A 140 5.30 3.18 -3.42
CA VAL A 140 3.98 2.55 -3.33
C VAL A 140 4.08 1.16 -3.91
N ILE A 141 3.86 0.14 -3.07
CA ILE A 141 3.91 -1.27 -3.46
C ILE A 141 2.48 -1.75 -3.67
N LYS A 142 2.05 -1.80 -4.92
CA LYS A 142 0.69 -2.19 -5.27
C LYS A 142 0.46 -3.68 -4.97
N CYS A 143 -0.76 -4.02 -4.56
CA CYS A 143 -1.17 -5.42 -4.41
C CYS A 143 -0.98 -6.20 -5.72
N SER A 144 -0.72 -7.50 -5.62
CA SER A 144 -0.49 -8.36 -6.79
C SER A 144 -1.73 -8.57 -7.64
N ARG A 145 -2.90 -8.53 -7.02
CA ARG A 145 -4.20 -8.71 -7.66
C ARG A 145 -5.25 -7.83 -6.99
N MET A 146 -6.17 -7.29 -7.77
CA MET A 146 -7.34 -6.57 -7.26
C MET A 146 -8.62 -7.29 -7.72
N HIS A 147 -9.32 -7.91 -6.76
CA HIS A 147 -10.56 -8.62 -7.03
C HIS A 147 -11.73 -7.64 -7.19
N LEU A 148 -12.50 -7.76 -8.26
CA LEU A 148 -13.63 -6.88 -8.62
C LEU A 148 -13.26 -5.38 -8.64
N HIS A 149 -12.02 -5.04 -8.96
CA HIS A 149 -11.50 -3.67 -8.93
C HIS A 149 -11.66 -2.94 -7.57
N LYS A 150 -11.91 -3.69 -6.49
CA LYS A 150 -12.18 -3.16 -5.14
C LYS A 150 -11.27 -3.74 -4.08
N PHE A 151 -11.11 -5.08 -4.06
CA PHE A 151 -10.44 -5.79 -2.98
C PHE A 151 -8.98 -6.03 -3.32
N SER A 152 -8.09 -5.37 -2.61
CA SER A 152 -6.64 -5.57 -2.74
C SER A 152 -6.24 -6.94 -2.19
N CYS A 153 -5.54 -7.73 -2.99
CA CYS A 153 -5.04 -9.04 -2.62
C CYS A 153 -3.51 -9.04 -2.70
N TYR A 154 -2.88 -9.24 -1.56
CA TYR A 154 -1.42 -9.24 -1.43
C TYR A 154 -0.84 -10.66 -1.52
N ASP A 155 -1.28 -11.43 -2.53
CA ASP A 155 -0.95 -12.87 -2.67
C ASP A 155 0.56 -13.14 -2.79
N ASN A 156 1.38 -12.13 -3.13
CA ASN A 156 2.84 -12.22 -3.13
C ASN A 156 3.46 -12.08 -1.73
N PHE A 157 2.73 -11.52 -0.77
CA PHE A 157 3.19 -11.29 0.60
C PHE A 157 2.51 -12.19 1.63
N VAL A 158 1.27 -12.58 1.41
CA VAL A 158 0.48 -13.35 2.37
C VAL A 158 -0.51 -14.23 1.63
N LYS A 159 -0.67 -15.46 2.08
CA LYS A 159 -1.75 -16.32 1.56
C LYS A 159 -3.09 -15.70 1.89
N SER A 160 -3.98 -15.61 0.93
CA SER A 160 -5.29 -15.00 1.13
C SER A 160 -6.40 -15.73 0.37
N ASN A 161 -7.65 -15.49 0.78
CA ASN A 161 -8.81 -15.90 0.01
C ASN A 161 -9.05 -14.95 -1.18
N MET A 162 -10.12 -15.22 -1.98
CA MET A 162 -10.45 -14.41 -3.16
C MET A 162 -10.69 -12.92 -2.86
N PHE A 163 -11.06 -12.55 -1.63
CA PHE A 163 -11.28 -11.17 -1.18
C PHE A 163 -10.06 -10.56 -0.48
N GLY A 164 -8.91 -11.25 -0.49
CA GLY A 164 -7.68 -10.80 0.16
C GLY A 164 -7.71 -10.87 1.68
N ALA A 165 -8.62 -11.63 2.30
CA ALA A 165 -8.55 -11.90 3.73
C ALA A 165 -7.37 -12.84 4.01
N PRO A 166 -6.42 -12.46 4.92
CA PRO A 166 -5.16 -13.13 5.07
C PRO A 166 -5.25 -14.45 5.85
N GLU A 167 -4.31 -15.35 5.52
CA GLU A 167 -3.96 -16.52 6.33
C GLU A 167 -2.46 -16.41 6.62
N HIS A 168 -2.11 -15.84 7.79
CA HIS A 168 -0.73 -15.57 8.15
C HIS A 168 0.05 -16.87 8.40
N ASN A 169 1.29 -16.91 7.92
CA ASN A 169 2.17 -18.07 8.02
C ASN A 169 3.63 -17.63 8.25
N PRO A 170 4.37 -18.17 9.22
CA PRO A 170 5.75 -17.79 9.48
C PRO A 170 6.73 -18.12 8.35
N ASP A 171 6.38 -19.03 7.44
CA ASP A 171 7.26 -19.54 6.38
C ASP A 171 6.89 -19.03 4.98
N PHE A 172 6.06 -17.98 4.86
CA PHE A 172 5.59 -17.51 3.55
C PHE A 172 6.68 -16.82 2.73
N GLY A 173 7.61 -16.11 3.38
CA GLY A 173 8.74 -15.44 2.75
C GLY A 173 8.47 -14.00 2.32
N ALA A 174 7.56 -13.29 2.99
CA ALA A 174 7.23 -11.88 2.70
C ALA A 174 8.42 -10.94 2.88
N PHE A 175 9.22 -11.10 3.94
CA PHE A 175 10.45 -10.32 4.12
C PHE A 175 11.43 -10.51 2.97
N LYS A 176 11.65 -11.77 2.57
CA LYS A 176 12.54 -12.09 1.45
C LYS A 176 12.01 -11.49 0.15
N HIS A 177 10.70 -11.58 -0.07
CA HIS A 177 10.06 -11.00 -1.24
C HIS A 177 10.22 -9.48 -1.26
N LEU A 178 9.93 -8.79 -0.15
CA LEU A 178 10.08 -7.34 -0.02
C LEU A 178 11.52 -6.89 -0.25
N TYR A 179 12.49 -7.54 0.38
CA TYR A 179 13.91 -7.26 0.21
C TYR A 179 14.35 -7.36 -1.26
N MET A 180 13.97 -8.44 -1.94
CA MET A 180 14.32 -8.65 -3.34
C MET A 180 13.60 -7.68 -4.28
N LEU A 181 12.36 -7.28 -3.99
CA LEU A 181 11.69 -6.20 -4.71
C LEU A 181 12.50 -4.90 -4.66
N LEU A 182 13.00 -4.54 -3.48
CA LEU A 182 13.80 -3.33 -3.30
C LEU A 182 15.14 -3.44 -4.04
N VAL A 183 15.87 -4.52 -3.84
CA VAL A 183 17.15 -4.77 -4.55
C VAL A 183 16.96 -4.63 -6.06
N ASN A 184 15.96 -5.29 -6.61
CA ASN A 184 15.70 -5.26 -8.05
C ASN A 184 15.22 -3.88 -8.53
N ALA A 185 14.40 -3.18 -7.73
CA ALA A 185 13.96 -1.83 -8.06
C ALA A 185 15.12 -0.82 -8.06
N PHE A 186 16.04 -0.92 -7.10
CA PHE A 186 17.25 -0.09 -7.06
C PHE A 186 18.13 -0.33 -8.29
N ASN A 187 18.34 -1.59 -8.68
CA ASN A 187 19.09 -1.93 -9.89
C ASN A 187 18.49 -1.32 -11.15
N LEU A 188 17.16 -1.39 -11.29
CA LEU A 188 16.45 -0.77 -12.41
C LEU A 188 16.59 0.75 -12.41
N SER A 189 16.56 1.37 -11.23
CA SER A 189 16.73 2.82 -11.06
C SER A 189 18.15 3.28 -11.47
N GLN A 190 19.17 2.59 -11.01
CA GLN A 190 20.57 2.93 -11.31
C GLN A 190 20.92 2.74 -12.79
N ASN A 191 20.35 1.72 -13.44
CA ASN A 191 20.60 1.44 -14.86
C ASN A 191 19.83 2.35 -15.83
N GLY A 192 19.15 3.39 -15.34
CA GLY A 192 18.40 4.33 -16.18
C GLY A 192 17.14 3.73 -16.83
N VAL A 193 16.80 2.46 -16.56
CA VAL A 193 15.64 1.78 -17.16
C VAL A 193 14.32 2.39 -16.66
N LEU A 194 14.32 2.97 -15.46
CA LEU A 194 13.14 3.68 -14.92
C LEU A 194 12.96 5.07 -15.55
N SER A 195 14.05 5.68 -16.07
CA SER A 195 14.06 7.03 -16.62
C SER A 195 13.33 7.16 -17.98
N ASN A 196 13.20 6.08 -18.76
CA ASN A 196 12.79 6.15 -20.16
C ASN A 196 11.39 5.59 -20.51
N ARG A 197 10.59 5.15 -19.55
CA ARG A 197 9.23 4.62 -19.82
C ARG A 197 8.09 5.57 -19.49
N SER A 198 8.30 6.88 -19.50
CA SER A 198 7.21 7.88 -19.51
C SER A 198 6.72 8.23 -20.92
N VAL A 199 6.81 7.31 -21.87
CA VAL A 199 6.23 7.54 -23.22
C VAL A 199 4.85 6.90 -23.25
N TRP A 200 3.86 7.65 -22.84
CA TRP A 200 2.47 7.46 -23.26
C TRP A 200 2.37 7.93 -24.72
N ASN A 201 2.66 7.04 -25.67
CA ASN A 201 2.33 7.32 -27.07
C ASN A 201 0.82 7.24 -27.24
N LYS A 202 0.22 8.43 -27.31
CA LYS A 202 -1.02 8.67 -28.05
C LYS A 202 -0.76 8.33 -29.51
N GLU A 203 -1.03 7.14 -29.94
CA GLU A 203 -1.32 6.85 -31.34
C GLU A 203 -2.73 6.27 -31.43
N SER A 204 -3.69 7.18 -31.54
CA SER A 204 -4.99 6.89 -32.12
C SER A 204 -4.79 6.63 -33.63
N LYS A 205 -4.61 5.39 -34.00
CA LYS A 205 -4.78 4.99 -35.39
C LYS A 205 -6.26 4.69 -35.62
N THR A 206 -6.93 5.63 -36.27
CA THR A 206 -8.18 5.46 -36.99
C THR A 206 -8.03 4.27 -37.94
N SER A 207 -8.70 3.17 -37.63
CA SER A 207 -8.86 2.03 -38.54
C SER A 207 -10.30 2.02 -39.08
N THR A 208 -10.40 2.34 -40.33
CA THR A 208 -11.59 2.28 -41.20
C THR A 208 -12.12 0.84 -41.24
N TYR A 209 -13.36 0.67 -40.84
CA TYR A 209 -14.08 -0.60 -40.99
C TYR A 209 -14.37 -0.91 -42.45
N LYS A 210 -13.87 -2.05 -42.95
CA LYS A 210 -14.44 -2.75 -44.08
C LYS A 210 -15.10 -4.03 -43.55
N SER A 211 -16.41 -4.05 -43.71
CA SER A 211 -17.27 -5.21 -43.50
C SER A 211 -16.98 -6.31 -44.52
N ASN A 212 -16.76 -7.54 -44.07
CA ASN A 212 -17.13 -8.74 -44.81
C ASN A 212 -17.49 -9.87 -43.85
N SER A 213 -18.67 -10.38 -44.11
CA SER A 213 -19.35 -11.49 -43.47
C SER A 213 -18.71 -12.83 -43.81
N SER A 214 -18.56 -13.75 -42.82
CA SER A 214 -19.04 -15.14 -42.90
C SER A 214 -18.58 -16.02 -41.72
N THR A 215 -19.58 -16.54 -41.03
CA THR A 215 -19.82 -17.90 -40.45
C THR A 215 -18.76 -18.63 -39.62
N THR A 216 -19.21 -18.93 -38.38
CA THR A 216 -19.10 -20.20 -37.58
C THR A 216 -17.74 -20.64 -37.04
N SER A 217 -17.57 -20.69 -35.74
CA SER A 217 -17.65 -21.86 -34.86
C SER A 217 -16.97 -21.65 -33.49
N ASN A 218 -17.50 -22.28 -32.45
CA ASN A 218 -17.16 -22.32 -31.06
C ASN A 218 -15.66 -22.41 -30.73
N GLY A 219 -15.23 -21.63 -29.72
CA GLY A 219 -13.93 -21.82 -29.08
C GLY A 219 -13.82 -20.96 -27.82
N CYS A 220 -13.66 -21.63 -26.67
CA CYS A 220 -13.41 -21.05 -25.37
C CYS A 220 -12.31 -19.99 -25.41
N GLN A 221 -12.60 -18.77 -24.93
CA GLN A 221 -11.60 -17.73 -24.79
C GLN A 221 -10.81 -17.95 -23.50
N GLY A 222 -9.56 -18.40 -23.67
CA GLY A 222 -8.55 -18.37 -22.60
C GLY A 222 -8.09 -16.94 -22.37
N GLU A 223 -8.02 -16.57 -21.11
CA GLU A 223 -7.35 -15.35 -20.67
C GLU A 223 -5.90 -15.35 -21.16
N LYS A 224 -5.52 -14.33 -21.89
CA LYS A 224 -4.12 -14.13 -22.28
C LYS A 224 -3.28 -13.80 -21.05
N GLU A 225 -2.50 -14.77 -20.59
CA GLU A 225 -1.34 -14.56 -19.73
C GLU A 225 -0.44 -13.47 -20.35
N ARG A 226 -0.24 -12.40 -19.60
CA ARG A 226 0.81 -11.43 -19.92
C ARG A 226 2.15 -12.06 -19.56
N THR A 227 2.79 -12.65 -20.55
CA THR A 227 4.16 -13.14 -20.42
C THR A 227 5.10 -12.02 -20.03
N CYS A 228 5.73 -12.19 -18.86
CA CYS A 228 6.87 -11.40 -18.43
C CYS A 228 8.02 -11.66 -19.42
N GLU A 229 8.48 -10.64 -20.15
CA GLU A 229 9.59 -10.79 -21.08
C GLU A 229 10.81 -11.37 -20.36
N LYS A 230 11.32 -12.48 -20.89
CA LYS A 230 12.55 -13.12 -20.44
C LYS A 230 13.71 -12.16 -20.67
N LEU A 231 14.26 -11.62 -19.59
CA LEU A 231 15.61 -11.04 -19.61
C LEU A 231 16.60 -12.21 -19.58
N ASP A 232 17.53 -12.15 -20.50
CA ASP A 232 18.57 -13.15 -20.76
C ASP A 232 19.36 -13.46 -19.47
N GLU A 233 19.43 -14.74 -19.10
CA GLU A 233 20.20 -15.25 -17.97
C GLU A 233 21.70 -15.35 -18.34
N SER A 234 22.35 -14.25 -18.67
CA SER A 234 23.80 -14.23 -18.68
C SER A 234 24.27 -13.87 -17.27
N ALA A 235 24.79 -14.88 -16.60
CA ALA A 235 25.36 -14.82 -15.26
C ALA A 235 26.44 -13.73 -15.17
N MET A 236 26.04 -12.56 -14.66
CA MET A 236 26.96 -11.64 -14.00
C MET A 236 26.70 -11.75 -12.50
N SER A 237 27.66 -12.30 -11.80
CA SER A 237 27.79 -12.22 -10.35
C SER A 237 27.96 -10.76 -9.97
N PHE A 238 26.88 -10.02 -9.83
CA PHE A 238 26.90 -8.71 -9.21
C PHE A 238 26.60 -8.91 -7.73
N ASP A 239 27.50 -8.38 -6.89
CA ASP A 239 27.14 -8.10 -5.51
C ASP A 239 25.88 -7.24 -5.55
N PRO A 240 24.78 -7.66 -4.87
CA PRO A 240 23.55 -6.86 -4.87
C PRO A 240 23.88 -5.46 -4.37
N PRO A 241 23.33 -4.40 -4.97
CA PRO A 241 23.56 -3.05 -4.50
C PRO A 241 23.19 -3.02 -3.02
N SER A 242 24.17 -2.63 -2.23
CA SER A 242 24.08 -2.63 -0.79
C SER A 242 22.98 -1.64 -0.38
N LEU A 243 21.91 -2.13 0.25
CA LEU A 243 21.00 -1.30 1.01
C LEU A 243 21.66 -0.78 2.31
N ASN A 244 22.98 -0.95 2.42
CA ASN A 244 23.77 -0.53 3.57
C ASN A 244 23.69 0.99 3.73
N GLY A 245 23.34 1.41 4.94
CA GLY A 245 23.15 2.82 5.28
C GLY A 245 21.74 3.35 5.00
N ALA A 246 20.91 2.67 4.20
CA ALA A 246 19.52 3.06 4.02
C ALA A 246 18.69 2.81 5.29
N SER A 247 17.70 3.66 5.53
CA SER A 247 16.71 3.46 6.58
C SER A 247 15.30 3.39 6.00
N PHE A 248 14.41 2.63 6.65
CA PHE A 248 13.08 2.36 6.12
C PHE A 248 11.98 2.69 7.12
N THR A 249 10.90 3.25 6.59
CA THR A 249 9.59 3.34 7.25
C THR A 249 8.59 2.52 6.44
N LEU A 250 7.86 1.63 7.10
CA LEU A 250 6.82 0.82 6.47
C LEU A 250 5.44 1.34 6.88
N ILE A 251 4.55 1.49 5.92
CA ILE A 251 3.19 2.01 6.14
C ILE A 251 2.19 1.06 5.47
N GLY A 252 1.27 0.51 6.25
CA GLY A 252 0.11 -0.20 5.72
C GLY A 252 -1.15 0.62 5.95
N PHE A 253 -1.99 0.76 4.93
CA PHE A 253 -3.31 1.37 5.05
C PHE A 253 -4.39 0.34 4.82
N SER A 254 -5.41 0.31 5.70
CA SER A 254 -6.57 -0.57 5.54
C SER A 254 -6.14 -2.02 5.27
N LYS A 255 -6.48 -2.57 4.11
CA LYS A 255 -6.03 -3.91 3.66
C LYS A 255 -4.50 -4.04 3.56
N GLY A 256 -3.77 -2.97 3.26
CA GLY A 256 -2.30 -2.99 3.20
C GLY A 256 -1.65 -3.40 4.53
N CYS A 257 -2.34 -3.22 5.67
CA CYS A 257 -1.86 -3.68 6.98
C CYS A 257 -1.65 -5.19 7.06
N VAL A 258 -2.28 -6.00 6.20
CA VAL A 258 -2.07 -7.46 6.19
C VAL A 258 -0.64 -7.83 5.85
N VAL A 259 0.04 -6.99 5.06
CA VAL A 259 1.47 -7.18 4.75
C VAL A 259 2.30 -6.96 6.00
N LEU A 260 2.09 -5.85 6.72
CA LEU A 260 2.80 -5.58 7.96
C LEU A 260 2.59 -6.69 8.99
N ASN A 261 1.35 -7.16 9.14
CA ASN A 261 1.03 -8.27 10.02
C ASN A 261 1.78 -9.54 9.61
N GLN A 262 1.82 -9.87 8.32
CA GLN A 262 2.56 -11.04 7.82
C GLN A 262 4.05 -10.93 8.13
N LEU A 263 4.66 -9.75 7.97
CA LEU A 263 6.06 -9.53 8.33
C LEU A 263 6.32 -9.83 9.81
N LEU A 264 5.38 -9.48 10.73
CA LEU A 264 5.54 -9.81 12.14
C LEU A 264 5.56 -11.34 12.39
N PHE A 265 4.70 -12.10 11.71
CA PHE A 265 4.68 -13.57 11.84
C PHE A 265 5.98 -14.23 11.37
N GLU A 266 6.70 -13.61 10.43
CA GLU A 266 7.93 -14.16 9.85
C GLU A 266 9.21 -13.76 10.59
N LEU A 267 9.17 -12.80 11.51
CA LEU A 267 10.37 -12.20 12.11
C LEU A 267 11.37 -13.23 12.61
N LYS A 268 10.90 -14.24 13.32
CA LYS A 268 11.76 -15.27 13.92
C LYS A 268 12.52 -16.07 12.85
N GLU A 269 11.83 -16.45 11.78
CA GLU A 269 12.42 -17.22 10.68
C GLU A 269 13.27 -16.31 9.76
N ALA A 270 12.79 -15.12 9.48
CA ALA A 270 13.44 -14.15 8.61
C ALA A 270 14.83 -13.71 9.15
N LYS A 271 14.98 -13.55 10.47
CA LYS A 271 16.25 -13.22 11.12
C LYS A 271 17.35 -14.28 10.95
N LYS A 272 17.04 -15.49 10.51
CA LYS A 272 18.04 -16.54 10.24
C LYS A 272 18.85 -16.25 8.97
N ASP A 273 18.30 -15.51 8.02
CA ASP A 273 19.01 -15.02 6.84
C ASP A 273 19.72 -13.70 7.18
N LYS A 274 21.05 -13.66 7.02
CA LYS A 274 21.87 -12.49 7.39
C LYS A 274 21.49 -11.22 6.64
N ASN A 275 21.12 -11.32 5.37
CA ASN A 275 20.74 -10.17 4.55
C ASN A 275 19.38 -9.64 4.99
N ILE A 276 18.43 -10.55 5.26
CA ILE A 276 17.10 -10.18 5.74
C ILE A 276 17.18 -9.61 7.16
N ASP A 277 18.00 -10.16 8.04
CA ASP A 277 18.24 -9.63 9.39
C ASP A 277 18.82 -8.21 9.34
N ALA A 278 19.79 -7.96 8.45
CA ALA A 278 20.34 -6.62 8.22
C ALA A 278 19.26 -5.65 7.70
N PHE A 279 18.41 -6.10 6.78
CA PHE A 279 17.28 -5.32 6.29
C PHE A 279 16.27 -5.02 7.42
N ILE A 280 15.89 -6.00 8.24
CA ILE A 280 15.00 -5.80 9.39
C ILE A 280 15.57 -4.73 10.33
N LYS A 281 16.87 -4.77 10.63
CA LYS A 281 17.57 -3.79 11.47
C LYS A 281 17.60 -2.38 10.87
N SER A 282 17.42 -2.23 9.58
CA SER A 282 17.33 -0.93 8.90
C SER A 282 15.93 -0.32 8.93
N ILE A 283 14.90 -1.08 9.32
CA ILE A 283 13.54 -0.58 9.51
C ILE A 283 13.49 0.19 10.85
N ARG A 284 13.11 1.47 10.79
CA ARG A 284 13.03 2.35 11.96
C ARG A 284 11.63 2.46 12.52
N THR A 285 10.64 2.52 11.65
CA THR A 285 9.26 2.83 12.04
C THR A 285 8.28 2.03 11.21
N MET A 286 7.19 1.61 11.84
CA MET A 286 6.06 0.98 11.15
C MET A 286 4.76 1.68 11.53
N TYR A 287 3.94 1.99 10.52
CA TYR A 287 2.64 2.64 10.66
C TYR A 287 1.51 1.72 10.21
N TRP A 288 0.54 1.48 11.08
CA TRP A 288 -0.74 0.87 10.73
C TRP A 288 -1.79 1.97 10.64
N LEU A 289 -2.25 2.27 9.45
CA LEU A 289 -3.27 3.27 9.19
C LEU A 289 -4.62 2.58 8.96
N ASP A 290 -5.49 2.68 9.95
CA ASP A 290 -6.88 2.21 9.97
C ASP A 290 -7.05 0.79 9.42
N GLY A 291 -6.25 -0.15 9.96
CA GLY A 291 -6.15 -1.54 9.51
C GLY A 291 -7.50 -2.25 9.49
N GLY A 292 -7.80 -2.91 8.37
CA GLY A 292 -9.04 -3.63 8.17
C GLY A 292 -9.00 -4.60 6.99
N HIS A 293 -9.77 -5.68 7.08
CA HIS A 293 -9.97 -6.63 5.99
C HIS A 293 -11.29 -7.38 6.13
N SER A 294 -11.68 -8.13 5.11
CA SER A 294 -12.96 -8.86 5.04
C SER A 294 -13.02 -10.14 5.87
N GLY A 295 -11.93 -10.56 6.51
CA GLY A 295 -11.90 -11.72 7.42
C GLY A 295 -12.58 -11.43 8.75
N GLY A 296 -12.93 -12.48 9.49
CA GLY A 296 -13.63 -12.38 10.78
C GLY A 296 -12.72 -12.20 12.00
N SER A 297 -11.39 -12.24 11.81
CA SER A 297 -10.39 -12.13 12.88
C SER A 297 -9.01 -11.86 12.29
N ASN A 298 -8.01 -11.65 13.16
CA ASN A 298 -6.61 -11.39 12.79
C ASN A 298 -6.41 -10.12 11.96
N THR A 299 -7.24 -9.10 12.22
CA THR A 299 -7.05 -7.76 11.65
C THR A 299 -5.82 -7.09 12.27
N TRP A 300 -5.58 -7.37 13.55
CA TRP A 300 -4.40 -6.96 14.29
C TRP A 300 -3.72 -8.19 14.91
N VAL A 301 -2.42 -8.19 14.94
CA VAL A 301 -1.66 -9.30 15.57
C VAL A 301 -1.83 -9.27 17.08
N THR A 302 -2.37 -10.33 17.67
CA THR A 302 -2.63 -10.41 19.11
C THR A 302 -1.96 -11.61 19.78
N TYR A 303 -0.99 -12.21 19.12
CA TYR A 303 -0.23 -13.38 19.58
C TYR A 303 1.01 -12.92 20.34
N PRO A 304 1.07 -13.17 21.68
CA PRO A 304 2.16 -12.66 22.51
C PRO A 304 3.56 -13.13 22.06
N GLU A 305 3.67 -14.35 21.57
CA GLU A 305 4.94 -14.91 21.06
C GLU A 305 5.45 -14.17 19.81
N VAL A 306 4.56 -13.78 18.89
CA VAL A 306 4.89 -13.00 17.70
C VAL A 306 5.31 -11.58 18.10
N LEU A 307 4.53 -10.95 18.97
CA LEU A 307 4.80 -9.58 19.44
C LEU A 307 6.05 -9.49 20.30
N LYS A 308 6.40 -10.55 21.05
CA LYS A 308 7.67 -10.62 21.80
C LYS A 308 8.89 -10.59 20.88
N GLU A 309 8.85 -11.32 19.75
CA GLU A 309 9.90 -11.25 18.73
C GLU A 309 9.99 -9.86 18.09
N PHE A 310 8.84 -9.23 17.88
CA PHE A 310 8.76 -7.88 17.33
C PHE A 310 9.33 -6.83 18.31
N ALA A 311 9.04 -6.95 19.59
CA ALA A 311 9.54 -6.03 20.62
C ALA A 311 11.08 -5.98 20.69
N GLN A 312 11.77 -7.05 20.26
CA GLN A 312 13.23 -7.10 20.26
C GLN A 312 13.87 -6.35 19.07
N THR A 313 13.07 -5.85 18.13
CA THR A 313 13.61 -5.18 16.91
C THR A 313 14.01 -3.73 17.14
N GLY A 314 13.48 -3.07 18.17
CA GLY A 314 13.64 -1.63 18.39
C GLY A 314 12.87 -0.75 17.41
N ILE A 315 11.97 -1.31 16.59
CA ILE A 315 11.13 -0.58 15.65
C ILE A 315 10.09 0.23 16.41
N THR A 316 9.95 1.52 16.09
CA THR A 316 8.88 2.37 16.63
C THR A 316 7.55 2.05 15.93
N VAL A 317 6.48 1.95 16.71
CA VAL A 317 5.15 1.57 16.21
C VAL A 317 4.18 2.74 16.29
N HIS A 318 3.47 2.99 15.20
CA HIS A 318 2.38 3.95 15.14
C HIS A 318 1.10 3.27 14.67
N THR A 319 0.02 3.47 15.41
CA THR A 319 -1.33 3.04 15.01
C THR A 319 -2.24 4.24 14.95
N HIS A 320 -2.77 4.53 13.79
CA HIS A 320 -3.72 5.61 13.55
C HIS A 320 -5.01 4.99 13.06
N VAL A 321 -6.06 5.08 13.86
CA VAL A 321 -7.34 4.41 13.57
C VAL A 321 -8.49 5.42 13.60
N THR A 322 -9.62 5.02 12.99
CA THR A 322 -10.84 5.81 12.98
C THR A 322 -12.02 5.00 13.53
N PRO A 323 -13.09 5.65 14.01
CA PRO A 323 -14.31 4.96 14.42
C PRO A 323 -14.93 4.08 13.31
N TYR A 324 -14.65 4.38 12.03
CA TYR A 324 -15.10 3.55 10.91
C TYR A 324 -14.62 2.09 11.00
N GLN A 325 -13.38 1.87 11.47
CA GLN A 325 -12.85 0.52 11.67
C GLN A 325 -13.05 0.04 13.10
N VAL A 326 -12.64 0.81 14.11
CA VAL A 326 -12.54 0.29 15.48
C VAL A 326 -13.82 0.38 16.29
N HIS A 327 -14.84 1.10 15.83
CA HIS A 327 -16.16 1.19 16.45
C HIS A 327 -17.27 0.60 15.58
N ASP A 328 -16.94 -0.12 14.51
CA ASP A 328 -17.94 -0.80 13.68
C ASP A 328 -18.63 -1.92 14.48
N PRO A 329 -19.95 -1.84 14.74
CA PRO A 329 -20.67 -2.85 15.50
C PRO A 329 -20.72 -4.20 14.79
N MET A 330 -20.64 -4.22 13.46
CA MET A 330 -20.67 -5.45 12.64
C MET A 330 -19.30 -6.15 12.66
N ARG A 331 -18.22 -5.42 12.97
CA ARG A 331 -16.85 -5.91 13.03
C ARG A 331 -16.16 -5.56 14.35
N SER A 332 -16.89 -5.76 15.46
CA SER A 332 -16.44 -5.35 16.80
C SER A 332 -15.11 -5.97 17.25
N TRP A 333 -14.66 -7.06 16.60
CA TRP A 333 -13.35 -7.66 16.86
C TRP A 333 -12.20 -6.73 16.49
N ILE A 334 -12.32 -5.89 15.44
CA ILE A 334 -11.25 -4.98 14.98
C ILE A 334 -10.80 -4.07 16.12
N GLY A 335 -11.74 -3.40 16.78
CA GLY A 335 -11.40 -2.52 17.90
C GLY A 335 -10.86 -3.27 19.13
N LYS A 336 -11.33 -4.50 19.38
CA LYS A 336 -10.82 -5.35 20.46
C LYS A 336 -9.38 -5.81 20.20
N GLU A 337 -9.11 -6.26 18.97
CA GLU A 337 -7.78 -6.70 18.54
C GLU A 337 -6.80 -5.53 18.52
N HIS A 338 -7.19 -4.34 18.04
CA HIS A 338 -6.37 -3.13 18.08
C HIS A 338 -5.95 -2.79 19.52
N LYS A 339 -6.91 -2.72 20.45
CA LYS A 339 -6.61 -2.44 21.86
C LYS A 339 -5.64 -3.47 22.44
N LYS A 340 -5.85 -4.77 22.14
CA LYS A 340 -4.98 -5.86 22.62
C LYS A 340 -3.58 -5.77 21.99
N PHE A 341 -3.46 -5.44 20.71
CA PHE A 341 -2.17 -5.21 20.03
C PHE A 341 -1.36 -4.11 20.73
N VAL A 342 -1.97 -2.94 20.91
CA VAL A 342 -1.33 -1.78 21.58
C VAL A 342 -0.94 -2.11 23.02
N GLN A 343 -1.84 -2.78 23.76
CA GLN A 343 -1.57 -3.17 25.16
C GLN A 343 -0.37 -4.12 25.25
N ILE A 344 -0.35 -5.22 24.47
CA ILE A 344 0.74 -6.20 24.54
C ILE A 344 2.09 -5.54 24.18
N LEU A 345 2.12 -4.69 23.14
CA LEU A 345 3.36 -3.99 22.78
C LEU A 345 3.83 -3.03 23.89
N GLY A 346 2.90 -2.32 24.53
CA GLY A 346 3.20 -1.47 25.67
C GLY A 346 3.73 -2.27 26.87
N ASP A 347 3.11 -3.40 27.19
CA ASP A 347 3.54 -4.31 28.27
C ASP A 347 4.93 -4.90 27.99
N LEU A 348 5.30 -5.05 26.72
CA LEU A 348 6.63 -5.47 26.28
C LEU A 348 7.66 -4.32 26.23
N GLY A 349 7.28 -3.11 26.60
CA GLY A 349 8.17 -1.94 26.67
C GLY A 349 8.47 -1.30 25.32
N MET A 350 7.68 -1.58 24.26
CA MET A 350 7.87 -0.92 22.95
C MET A 350 7.39 0.54 22.97
N GLN A 351 8.04 1.36 22.16
CA GLN A 351 7.52 2.69 21.81
C GLN A 351 6.33 2.56 20.88
N VAL A 352 5.12 2.77 21.41
CA VAL A 352 3.87 2.70 20.65
C VAL A 352 3.14 4.04 20.74
N THR A 353 2.90 4.68 19.59
CA THR A 353 1.98 5.80 19.47
C THR A 353 0.65 5.28 18.94
N SER A 354 -0.43 5.48 19.67
CA SER A 354 -1.76 5.05 19.25
C SER A 354 -2.74 6.22 19.30
N GLN A 355 -3.38 6.51 18.17
CA GLN A 355 -4.30 7.65 18.05
C GLN A 355 -5.58 7.25 17.34
N ILE A 356 -6.73 7.69 17.89
CA ILE A 356 -8.04 7.58 17.24
C ILE A 356 -8.41 8.96 16.69
N HIS A 357 -8.57 9.04 15.37
CA HIS A 357 -8.93 10.27 14.66
C HIS A 357 -10.44 10.37 14.45
N PHE A 358 -10.93 11.59 14.21
CA PHE A 358 -12.33 11.86 13.84
C PHE A 358 -13.38 11.33 14.82
N VAL A 359 -13.06 11.28 16.12
CA VAL A 359 -13.92 10.69 17.17
C VAL A 359 -15.27 11.42 17.29
N LYS A 360 -15.30 12.71 16.94
CA LYS A 360 -16.51 13.56 17.01
C LYS A 360 -17.33 13.56 15.72
N GLU A 361 -16.81 12.93 14.67
CA GLU A 361 -17.47 12.85 13.37
C GLU A 361 -18.24 11.51 13.24
N THR A 362 -19.27 11.49 12.38
CA THR A 362 -19.94 10.24 12.03
C THR A 362 -18.97 9.31 11.32
N PRO A 363 -18.83 8.04 11.76
CA PRO A 363 -17.95 7.08 11.11
C PRO A 363 -18.29 6.94 9.63
N SER A 364 -17.30 7.13 8.76
CA SER A 364 -17.50 7.09 7.31
C SER A 364 -16.25 6.57 6.59
N ILE A 365 -16.44 6.08 5.38
CA ILE A 365 -15.32 5.68 4.52
C ILE A 365 -14.44 6.89 4.14
N GLU A 366 -15.01 8.10 4.09
CA GLU A 366 -14.25 9.33 3.89
C GLU A 366 -13.25 9.54 5.03
N ASN A 367 -13.69 9.42 6.29
CA ASN A 367 -12.81 9.51 7.45
C ASN A 367 -11.73 8.42 7.44
N HIS A 368 -12.06 7.22 6.93
CA HIS A 368 -11.12 6.14 6.74
C HIS A 368 -9.97 6.55 5.81
N PHE A 369 -10.27 7.16 4.67
CA PHE A 369 -9.24 7.66 3.76
C PHE A 369 -8.49 8.87 4.30
N ARG A 370 -9.18 9.81 4.95
CA ARG A 370 -8.61 11.04 5.52
C ARG A 370 -7.57 10.78 6.60
N VAL A 371 -7.43 9.56 7.10
CA VAL A 371 -6.33 9.21 8.03
C VAL A 371 -4.96 9.54 7.45
N HIS A 372 -4.80 9.52 6.12
CA HIS A 372 -3.56 9.91 5.43
C HIS A 372 -3.15 11.38 5.64
N GLU A 373 -4.10 12.25 5.97
CA GLU A 373 -3.86 13.68 6.15
C GLU A 373 -3.40 14.02 7.58
N VAL A 374 -3.71 13.11 8.54
CA VAL A 374 -3.62 13.44 9.98
C VAL A 374 -2.70 12.52 10.79
N PHE A 375 -2.17 11.42 10.20
CA PHE A 375 -1.29 10.46 10.91
C PHE A 375 0.11 10.98 11.18
#